data_bc18d89d7651dc6c9651c50e032ec72a
#
_entry.id   bc18d89d7651dc6c9651c50e032ec72a
#
_cell.length_a   1.000
_cell.length_b   1.000
_cell.length_c   1.000
_cell.angle_alpha   90.00
_cell.angle_beta   90.00
_cell.angle_gamma   90.00
#
_symmetry.space_group_name_H-M   'P 1'
#
loop_
_entity.id
_entity.type
_entity.pdbx_description
1 polymer ?
#
loop_
_entity_poly.entity_id
_entity_poly.type
_entity_poly.pdbx_seq_one_letter_code
_entity_poly.pdbx_strand_id
1 'polypeptide(L)'
;MSVKVIVTDMDGTFLNDAKTYNQPRFMAQYQELKKRGIELVVASGNQYYQLISFFPELKDEISFVAENGALVYEHGKQLFHGELTRHESRIVIGELLKDKQLNFVACGLQSAYVSENAPEAFVALMAKHYHRLKAVKDYQEIDDVLFKFSLNLPDEQIPLVIDKLHIALDGIMKPVTSGFGFIDLIIPGLHKANGISRLLKRWDLSPQNVVAIGDSGNDAEMLKMARYSFAMGNAAENIKQIARYATDDNNHEGALNVIQAVLDNTSPFNS
;
A
#
# COMPACT_ATOMS: atom_id res chain seq x y z
N MET A 1 19.57 15.41 -12.76
CA MET A 1 19.22 13.95 -12.78
C MET A 1 17.78 13.82 -13.22
N SER A 2 17.45 12.91 -14.10
CA SER A 2 16.10 12.77 -14.64
C SER A 2 15.22 11.85 -13.76
N VAL A 3 13.93 12.13 -13.69
CA VAL A 3 12.91 11.21 -13.15
C VAL A 3 12.92 9.92 -13.98
N LYS A 4 12.93 8.79 -13.31
CA LYS A 4 12.89 7.44 -13.91
C LYS A 4 11.80 6.56 -13.34
N VAL A 5 11.28 6.90 -12.17
CA VAL A 5 10.25 6.12 -11.48
C VAL A 5 9.22 7.07 -10.90
N ILE A 6 7.94 6.80 -11.15
CA ILE A 6 6.83 7.41 -10.44
C ILE A 6 6.19 6.33 -9.59
N VAL A 7 6.04 6.62 -8.30
CA VAL A 7 5.38 5.75 -7.33
C VAL A 7 4.13 6.45 -6.83
N THR A 8 3.00 5.80 -6.89
CA THR A 8 1.73 6.32 -6.38
C THR A 8 1.08 5.34 -5.40
N ASP A 9 0.55 5.86 -4.30
CA ASP A 9 -0.44 5.13 -3.53
C ASP A 9 -1.78 5.07 -4.28
N MET A 10 -2.74 4.29 -3.78
CA MET A 10 -4.05 4.07 -4.42
C MET A 10 -5.17 4.81 -3.71
N ASP A 11 -5.55 4.36 -2.52
CA ASP A 11 -6.72 4.88 -1.80
C ASP A 11 -6.43 6.26 -1.20
N GLY A 12 -7.25 7.26 -1.56
CA GLY A 12 -7.00 8.64 -1.15
C GLY A 12 -5.89 9.35 -1.93
N THR A 13 -5.26 8.67 -2.90
CA THR A 13 -4.19 9.23 -3.75
C THR A 13 -4.54 9.10 -5.24
N PHE A 14 -4.43 7.91 -5.83
CA PHE A 14 -4.71 7.71 -7.24
C PHE A 14 -6.20 7.56 -7.53
N LEU A 15 -6.94 6.93 -6.61
CA LEU A 15 -8.38 6.74 -6.68
C LEU A 15 -9.12 7.90 -6.00
N ASN A 16 -10.17 8.40 -6.65
CA ASN A 16 -11.13 9.30 -6.05
C ASN A 16 -12.00 8.57 -5.00
N ASP A 17 -12.88 9.29 -4.31
CA ASP A 17 -13.77 8.73 -3.27
C ASP A 17 -14.75 7.69 -3.82
N ALA A 18 -15.08 7.74 -5.12
CA ALA A 18 -15.88 6.73 -5.80
C ALA A 18 -15.08 5.47 -6.18
N LYS A 19 -13.80 5.38 -5.77
CA LYS A 19 -12.87 4.29 -6.09
C LYS A 19 -12.65 4.09 -7.59
N THR A 20 -12.64 5.19 -8.32
CA THR A 20 -12.36 5.27 -9.75
C THR A 20 -11.27 6.30 -10.02
N TYR A 21 -10.81 6.37 -11.26
CA TYR A 21 -9.86 7.38 -11.74
C TYR A 21 -10.17 7.75 -13.19
N ASN A 22 -9.60 8.85 -13.68
CA ASN A 22 -9.73 9.29 -15.07
C ASN A 22 -8.89 8.39 -15.98
N GLN A 23 -9.46 7.23 -16.36
CA GLN A 23 -8.77 6.22 -17.17
C GLN A 23 -8.27 6.75 -18.51
N PRO A 24 -9.04 7.53 -19.31
CA PRO A 24 -8.54 8.06 -20.58
C PRO A 24 -7.31 8.96 -20.41
N ARG A 25 -7.33 9.87 -19.42
CA ARG A 25 -6.20 10.74 -19.10
C ARG A 25 -4.98 9.94 -18.67
N PHE A 26 -5.17 9.02 -17.73
CA PHE A 26 -4.09 8.17 -17.24
C PHE A 26 -3.46 7.33 -18.35
N MET A 27 -4.25 6.71 -19.21
CA MET A 27 -3.72 5.88 -20.31
C MET A 27 -2.87 6.70 -21.28
N ALA A 28 -3.29 7.94 -21.60
CA ALA A 28 -2.49 8.85 -22.43
C ALA A 28 -1.16 9.19 -21.75
N GLN A 29 -1.18 9.53 -20.45
CA GLN A 29 0.01 9.79 -19.65
C GLN A 29 0.93 8.58 -19.56
N TYR A 30 0.38 7.39 -19.31
CA TYR A 30 1.15 6.15 -19.22
C TYR A 30 1.88 5.82 -20.52
N GLN A 31 1.24 5.97 -21.67
CA GLN A 31 1.89 5.77 -22.96
C GLN A 31 3.08 6.72 -23.16
N GLU A 32 2.98 7.95 -22.68
CA GLU A 32 4.07 8.91 -22.75
C GLU A 32 5.19 8.59 -21.75
N LEU A 33 4.86 8.15 -20.51
CA LEU A 33 5.86 7.65 -19.55
C LEU A 33 6.66 6.48 -20.14
N LYS A 34 5.95 5.51 -20.73
CA LYS A 34 6.55 4.33 -21.37
C LYS A 34 7.53 4.71 -22.49
N LYS A 35 7.17 5.66 -23.36
CA LYS A 35 8.06 6.17 -24.42
C LYS A 35 9.34 6.80 -23.84
N ARG A 36 9.26 7.44 -22.68
CA ARG A 36 10.40 8.08 -22.00
C ARG A 36 11.20 7.13 -21.12
N GLY A 37 10.81 5.87 -21.02
CA GLY A 37 11.44 4.90 -20.14
C GLY A 37 11.32 5.29 -18.67
N ILE A 38 10.14 5.81 -18.26
CA ILE A 38 9.79 6.12 -16.88
C ILE A 38 8.89 4.99 -16.38
N GLU A 39 9.34 4.30 -15.35
CA GLU A 39 8.61 3.21 -14.70
C GLU A 39 7.47 3.75 -13.83
N LEU A 40 6.33 3.06 -13.83
CA LEU A 40 5.23 3.31 -12.92
C LEU A 40 5.15 2.19 -11.90
N VAL A 41 5.09 2.57 -10.63
CA VAL A 41 4.94 1.66 -9.50
C VAL A 41 3.68 2.05 -8.72
N VAL A 42 2.82 1.09 -8.47
CA VAL A 42 1.69 1.22 -7.56
C VAL A 42 2.09 0.64 -6.21
N ALA A 43 2.09 1.46 -5.15
CA ALA A 43 2.50 1.06 -3.80
C ALA A 43 1.33 1.23 -2.82
N SER A 44 0.76 0.12 -2.33
CA SER A 44 -0.46 0.14 -1.51
C SER A 44 -0.44 -0.88 -0.38
N GLY A 45 -1.25 -0.64 0.67
CA GLY A 45 -1.59 -1.63 1.68
C GLY A 45 -2.52 -2.73 1.18
N ASN A 46 -3.13 -2.54 0.03
CA ASN A 46 -4.14 -3.44 -0.54
C ASN A 46 -3.54 -4.72 -1.11
N GLN A 47 -4.41 -5.73 -1.23
CA GLN A 47 -4.05 -7.03 -1.81
C GLN A 47 -3.66 -6.87 -3.29
N TYR A 48 -2.59 -7.56 -3.73
CA TYR A 48 -2.14 -7.55 -5.12
C TYR A 48 -3.28 -7.84 -6.13
N TYR A 49 -4.13 -8.82 -5.83
CA TYR A 49 -5.24 -9.19 -6.72
C TYR A 49 -6.32 -8.12 -6.86
N GLN A 50 -6.47 -7.28 -5.85
CA GLN A 50 -7.32 -6.11 -5.94
C GLN A 50 -6.63 -5.00 -6.76
N LEU A 51 -5.33 -4.75 -6.52
CA LEU A 51 -4.59 -3.71 -7.25
C LEU A 51 -4.60 -3.94 -8.76
N ILE A 52 -4.31 -5.15 -9.21
CA ILE A 52 -4.31 -5.47 -10.65
C ILE A 52 -5.69 -5.34 -11.31
N SER A 53 -6.77 -5.40 -10.55
CA SER A 53 -8.13 -5.22 -11.08
C SER A 53 -8.42 -3.79 -11.53
N PHE A 54 -7.69 -2.80 -11.01
CA PHE A 54 -7.77 -1.43 -11.47
C PHE A 54 -7.02 -1.18 -12.78
N PHE A 55 -6.08 -2.08 -13.13
CA PHE A 55 -5.20 -1.93 -14.29
C PHE A 55 -5.19 -3.21 -15.14
N PRO A 56 -6.35 -3.70 -15.61
CA PRO A 56 -6.45 -5.01 -16.28
C PRO A 56 -5.56 -5.12 -17.53
N GLU A 57 -5.40 -4.02 -18.27
CA GLU A 57 -4.57 -3.96 -19.48
C GLU A 57 -3.08 -3.76 -19.19
N LEU A 58 -2.72 -3.27 -17.98
CA LEU A 58 -1.36 -2.89 -17.61
C LEU A 58 -0.77 -3.77 -16.50
N LYS A 59 -1.50 -4.77 -16.00
CA LYS A 59 -1.07 -5.60 -14.85
C LYS A 59 0.29 -6.27 -15.04
N ASP A 60 0.66 -6.55 -16.28
CA ASP A 60 1.93 -7.17 -16.66
C ASP A 60 2.93 -6.15 -17.23
N GLU A 61 2.60 -4.86 -17.23
CA GLU A 61 3.45 -3.78 -17.75
C GLU A 61 3.95 -2.85 -16.64
N ILE A 62 3.19 -2.65 -15.57
CA ILE A 62 3.58 -1.83 -14.41
C ILE A 62 4.03 -2.72 -13.25
N SER A 63 4.68 -2.11 -12.27
CA SER A 63 5.16 -2.82 -11.08
C SER A 63 4.28 -2.51 -9.88
N PHE A 64 4.19 -3.46 -8.93
CA PHE A 64 3.35 -3.33 -7.74
C PHE A 64 4.15 -3.62 -6.48
N VAL A 65 4.02 -2.74 -5.50
CA VAL A 65 4.43 -2.93 -4.12
C VAL A 65 3.16 -3.04 -3.28
N ALA A 66 2.64 -4.25 -3.19
CA ALA A 66 1.39 -4.58 -2.53
C ALA A 66 1.59 -4.93 -1.05
N GLU A 67 0.50 -5.00 -0.28
CA GLU A 67 0.49 -5.43 1.11
C GLU A 67 1.51 -4.67 1.98
N ASN A 68 1.61 -3.33 1.78
CA ASN A 68 2.59 -2.48 2.43
C ASN A 68 4.05 -2.91 2.21
N GLY A 69 4.38 -3.48 1.05
CA GLY A 69 5.74 -3.91 0.73
C GLY A 69 6.03 -5.38 1.05
N ALA A 70 5.07 -6.11 1.60
CA ALA A 70 5.21 -7.55 1.82
C ALA A 70 5.14 -8.36 0.51
N LEU A 71 4.55 -7.81 -0.56
CA LEU A 71 4.57 -8.41 -1.89
C LEU A 71 5.11 -7.40 -2.92
N VAL A 72 6.08 -7.81 -3.72
CA VAL A 72 6.62 -7.00 -4.81
C VAL A 72 6.52 -7.77 -6.12
N TYR A 73 5.88 -7.14 -7.09
CA TYR A 73 5.78 -7.64 -8.46
C TYR A 73 6.41 -6.64 -9.43
N GLU A 74 7.23 -7.17 -10.33
CA GLU A 74 7.83 -6.44 -11.44
C GLU A 74 7.23 -6.97 -12.74
N HIS A 75 6.49 -6.14 -13.46
CA HIS A 75 5.91 -6.49 -14.77
C HIS A 75 5.23 -7.87 -14.77
N GLY A 76 4.31 -8.09 -13.85
CA GLY A 76 3.55 -9.33 -13.68
C GLY A 76 4.32 -10.50 -13.03
N LYS A 77 5.61 -10.35 -12.73
CA LYS A 77 6.42 -11.40 -12.10
C LYS A 77 6.65 -11.09 -10.62
N GLN A 78 6.37 -12.04 -9.75
CA GLN A 78 6.69 -11.91 -8.33
C GLN A 78 8.22 -11.84 -8.13
N LEU A 79 8.66 -10.72 -7.55
CA LEU A 79 10.07 -10.49 -7.22
C LEU A 79 10.39 -10.82 -5.76
N PHE A 80 9.45 -10.57 -4.86
CA PHE A 80 9.66 -10.74 -3.43
C PHE A 80 8.33 -11.00 -2.70
N HIS A 81 8.40 -11.77 -1.62
CA HIS A 81 7.37 -11.82 -0.58
C HIS A 81 8.02 -11.79 0.80
N GLY A 82 7.34 -11.18 1.76
CA GLY A 82 7.64 -11.31 3.18
C GLY A 82 7.09 -12.61 3.73
N GLU A 83 7.62 -13.04 4.87
CA GLU A 83 7.22 -14.27 5.52
C GLU A 83 7.34 -14.14 7.04
N LEU A 84 6.29 -14.51 7.75
CA LEU A 84 6.33 -14.82 9.17
C LEU A 84 6.58 -16.32 9.34
N THR A 85 7.45 -16.69 10.26
CA THR A 85 7.55 -18.08 10.64
C THR A 85 6.21 -18.58 11.20
N ARG A 86 5.98 -19.88 11.16
CA ARG A 86 4.77 -20.48 11.73
C ARG A 86 4.61 -20.17 13.23
N HIS A 87 5.71 -20.03 13.94
CA HIS A 87 5.72 -19.64 15.35
C HIS A 87 5.26 -18.19 15.54
N GLU A 88 5.83 -17.25 14.79
CA GLU A 88 5.45 -15.83 14.83
C GLU A 88 3.98 -15.64 14.45
N SER A 89 3.52 -16.29 13.38
CA SER A 89 2.11 -16.24 12.96
C SER A 89 1.17 -16.68 14.08
N ARG A 90 1.53 -17.75 14.81
CA ARG A 90 0.73 -18.22 15.95
C ARG A 90 0.71 -17.24 17.11
N ILE A 91 1.83 -16.57 17.39
CA ILE A 91 1.89 -15.52 18.42
C ILE A 91 0.95 -14.37 18.05
N VAL A 92 1.02 -13.87 16.81
CA VAL A 92 0.19 -12.77 16.34
C VAL A 92 -1.29 -13.13 16.39
N ILE A 93 -1.67 -14.29 15.83
CA ILE A 93 -3.05 -14.79 15.86
C ILE A 93 -3.53 -14.94 17.30
N GLY A 94 -2.71 -15.53 18.17
CA GLY A 94 -3.04 -15.72 19.60
C GLY A 94 -3.25 -14.38 20.32
N GLU A 95 -2.47 -13.34 20.00
CA GLU A 95 -2.63 -12.01 20.59
C GLU A 95 -3.93 -11.36 20.13
N LEU A 96 -4.22 -11.39 18.82
CA LEU A 96 -5.42 -10.80 18.23
C LEU A 96 -6.70 -11.48 18.76
N LEU A 97 -6.68 -12.79 18.97
CA LEU A 97 -7.82 -13.56 19.47
C LEU A 97 -8.13 -13.35 20.98
N LYS A 98 -7.22 -12.71 21.76
CA LYS A 98 -7.50 -12.35 23.16
C LYS A 98 -8.62 -11.33 23.30
N ASP A 99 -8.77 -10.46 22.31
CA ASP A 99 -9.82 -9.46 22.27
C ASP A 99 -10.91 -9.89 21.28
N LYS A 100 -12.02 -10.38 21.83
CA LYS A 100 -13.14 -10.88 21.03
C LYS A 100 -13.87 -9.80 20.23
N GLN A 101 -13.57 -8.53 20.47
CA GLN A 101 -14.15 -7.41 19.71
C GLN A 101 -13.32 -7.09 18.46
N LEU A 102 -12.07 -7.56 18.40
CA LEU A 102 -11.22 -7.37 17.24
C LEU A 102 -11.57 -8.37 16.15
N ASN A 103 -11.96 -7.86 15.00
CA ASN A 103 -12.05 -8.64 13.78
C ASN A 103 -10.83 -8.33 12.91
N PHE A 104 -10.24 -9.35 12.32
CA PHE A 104 -9.05 -9.20 11.50
C PHE A 104 -9.02 -10.13 10.31
N VAL A 105 -8.21 -9.77 9.33
CA VAL A 105 -7.85 -10.58 8.18
C VAL A 105 -6.39 -10.98 8.31
N ALA A 106 -6.07 -12.25 8.15
CA ALA A 106 -4.70 -12.74 7.99
C ALA A 106 -4.37 -12.77 6.50
N CYS A 107 -3.35 -12.02 6.09
CA CYS A 107 -2.97 -11.88 4.69
C CYS A 107 -1.84 -12.85 4.36
N GLY A 108 -2.10 -13.72 3.39
CA GLY A 108 -1.17 -14.72 2.92
C GLY A 108 -0.88 -14.62 1.42
N LEU A 109 0.09 -15.40 0.99
CA LEU A 109 0.57 -15.41 -0.40
C LEU A 109 -0.51 -15.90 -1.38
N GLN A 110 -1.31 -16.87 -0.99
CA GLN A 110 -2.37 -17.43 -1.83
C GLN A 110 -3.71 -16.73 -1.67
N SER A 111 -4.03 -16.28 -0.45
CA SER A 111 -5.30 -15.66 -0.10
C SER A 111 -5.19 -14.79 1.15
N ALA A 112 -6.18 -13.96 1.37
CA ALA A 112 -6.49 -13.39 2.68
C ALA A 112 -7.50 -14.30 3.37
N TYR A 113 -7.48 -14.35 4.71
CA TYR A 113 -8.27 -15.26 5.52
C TYR A 113 -9.03 -14.49 6.59
N VAL A 114 -10.32 -14.76 6.71
CA VAL A 114 -11.21 -14.19 7.71
C VAL A 114 -11.92 -15.28 8.49
N SER A 115 -12.24 -15.05 9.77
CA SER A 115 -13.02 -16.03 10.53
C SER A 115 -14.40 -16.24 9.90
N GLU A 116 -14.87 -17.50 9.82
CA GLU A 116 -16.25 -17.80 9.42
C GLU A 116 -17.31 -17.22 10.38
N ASN A 117 -16.89 -16.87 11.61
CA ASN A 117 -17.73 -16.26 12.63
C ASN A 117 -17.61 -14.72 12.66
N ALA A 118 -16.87 -14.11 11.72
CA ALA A 118 -16.75 -12.66 11.65
C ALA A 118 -18.10 -12.03 11.28
N PRO A 119 -18.41 -10.82 11.77
CA PRO A 119 -19.63 -10.11 11.42
C PRO A 119 -19.74 -9.94 9.89
N GLU A 120 -20.94 -10.14 9.34
CA GLU A 120 -21.19 -10.02 7.91
C GLU A 120 -20.75 -8.66 7.34
N ALA A 121 -20.99 -7.58 8.10
CA ALA A 121 -20.57 -6.23 7.72
C ALA A 121 -19.05 -6.09 7.58
N PHE A 122 -18.28 -6.75 8.47
CA PHE A 122 -16.81 -6.78 8.39
C PHE A 122 -16.36 -7.57 7.16
N VAL A 123 -16.94 -8.76 6.93
CA VAL A 123 -16.61 -9.59 5.75
C VAL A 123 -16.91 -8.82 4.46
N ALA A 124 -18.08 -8.17 4.38
CA ALA A 124 -18.47 -7.37 3.22
C ALA A 124 -17.52 -6.18 2.97
N LEU A 125 -17.04 -5.53 4.05
CA LEU A 125 -16.01 -4.49 3.94
C LEU A 125 -14.69 -5.07 3.44
N MET A 126 -14.22 -6.16 4.04
CA MET A 126 -12.96 -6.80 3.64
C MET A 126 -12.98 -7.31 2.21
N ALA A 127 -14.11 -7.82 1.72
CA ALA A 127 -14.26 -8.30 0.34
C ALA A 127 -14.05 -7.19 -0.72
N LYS A 128 -14.18 -5.91 -0.34
CA LYS A 128 -13.85 -4.79 -1.24
C LYS A 128 -12.34 -4.57 -1.42
N HIS A 129 -11.54 -4.98 -0.43
CA HIS A 129 -10.09 -4.79 -0.41
C HIS A 129 -9.32 -6.08 -0.72
N TYR A 130 -9.95 -7.24 -0.47
CA TYR A 130 -9.34 -8.56 -0.64
C TYR A 130 -10.13 -9.38 -1.66
N HIS A 131 -9.72 -9.33 -2.93
CA HIS A 131 -10.39 -10.08 -4.01
C HIS A 131 -10.17 -11.59 -3.90
N ARG A 132 -9.14 -12.02 -3.18
CA ARG A 132 -8.98 -13.39 -2.72
C ARG A 132 -9.13 -13.43 -1.22
N LEU A 133 -10.37 -13.63 -0.75
CA LEU A 133 -10.74 -13.73 0.65
C LEU A 133 -11.41 -15.08 0.91
N LYS A 134 -10.90 -15.83 1.89
CA LYS A 134 -11.42 -17.13 2.31
C LYS A 134 -11.84 -17.10 3.77
N ALA A 135 -13.01 -17.67 4.07
CA ALA A 135 -13.43 -17.93 5.45
C ALA A 135 -12.71 -19.17 5.99
N VAL A 136 -12.27 -19.11 7.25
CA VAL A 136 -11.63 -20.21 7.99
C VAL A 136 -12.29 -20.42 9.34
N LYS A 137 -12.32 -21.67 9.79
CA LYS A 137 -12.81 -22.03 11.13
C LYS A 137 -11.80 -21.65 12.20
N ASP A 138 -10.54 -21.94 11.94
CA ASP A 138 -9.42 -21.67 12.82
C ASP A 138 -8.26 -21.06 12.02
N TYR A 139 -7.81 -19.88 12.42
CA TYR A 139 -6.64 -19.24 11.83
C TYR A 139 -5.34 -20.04 12.02
N GLN A 140 -5.28 -20.90 13.05
CA GLN A 140 -4.11 -21.77 13.32
C GLN A 140 -3.95 -22.88 12.28
N GLU A 141 -5.01 -23.19 11.53
CA GLU A 141 -5.02 -24.24 10.48
C GLU A 141 -4.67 -23.68 9.09
N ILE A 142 -4.41 -22.36 8.96
CA ILE A 142 -4.03 -21.76 7.67
C ILE A 142 -2.72 -22.38 7.19
N ASP A 143 -2.77 -23.01 6.01
CA ASP A 143 -1.61 -23.55 5.30
C ASP A 143 -1.23 -22.58 4.16
N ASP A 144 -0.65 -21.44 4.53
CA ASP A 144 -0.16 -20.40 3.63
C ASP A 144 0.99 -19.64 4.30
N VAL A 145 1.78 -18.94 3.49
CA VAL A 145 2.81 -18.01 3.97
C VAL A 145 2.13 -16.70 4.37
N LEU A 146 2.06 -16.42 5.66
CA LEU A 146 1.45 -15.19 6.19
C LEU A 146 2.49 -14.08 6.32
N PHE A 147 2.11 -12.84 6.06
CA PHE A 147 3.02 -11.68 6.10
C PHE A 147 2.39 -10.38 6.61
N LYS A 148 1.08 -10.30 6.74
CA LYS A 148 0.37 -9.12 7.23
C LYS A 148 -0.93 -9.52 7.93
N PHE A 149 -1.38 -8.70 8.88
CA PHE A 149 -2.74 -8.78 9.42
C PHE A 149 -3.38 -7.40 9.31
N SER A 150 -4.67 -7.36 8.98
CA SER A 150 -5.41 -6.12 8.81
C SER A 150 -6.65 -6.10 9.68
N LEU A 151 -6.83 -5.01 10.42
CA LEU A 151 -7.99 -4.73 11.25
C LEU A 151 -8.70 -3.49 10.73
N ASN A 152 -10.01 -3.39 10.97
CA ASN A 152 -10.75 -2.16 10.74
C ASN A 152 -11.56 -1.82 11.99
N LEU A 153 -11.37 -0.61 12.49
CA LEU A 153 -11.90 -0.13 13.76
C LEU A 153 -12.43 1.30 13.62
N PRO A 154 -13.35 1.72 14.50
CA PRO A 154 -13.69 3.14 14.66
C PRO A 154 -12.43 3.97 14.99
N ASP A 155 -12.34 5.17 14.42
CA ASP A 155 -11.14 6.02 14.51
C ASP A 155 -10.74 6.33 15.97
N GLU A 156 -11.72 6.47 16.88
CA GLU A 156 -11.46 6.71 18.30
C GLU A 156 -10.78 5.56 19.03
N GLN A 157 -10.86 4.34 18.50
CA GLN A 157 -10.22 3.14 19.09
C GLN A 157 -8.80 2.92 18.58
N ILE A 158 -8.45 3.51 17.43
CA ILE A 158 -7.19 3.27 16.74
C ILE A 158 -5.96 3.55 17.63
N PRO A 159 -5.84 4.71 18.31
CA PRO A 159 -4.65 5.00 19.11
C PRO A 159 -4.40 3.94 20.21
N LEU A 160 -5.47 3.57 20.93
CA LEU A 160 -5.37 2.60 22.02
C LEU A 160 -4.98 1.21 21.52
N VAL A 161 -5.56 0.77 20.39
CA VAL A 161 -5.26 -0.54 19.81
C VAL A 161 -3.85 -0.59 19.23
N ILE A 162 -3.39 0.48 18.59
CA ILE A 162 -2.02 0.60 18.10
C ILE A 162 -1.02 0.48 19.25
N ASP A 163 -1.20 1.24 20.34
CA ASP A 163 -0.30 1.21 21.49
C ASP A 163 -0.25 -0.19 22.12
N LYS A 164 -1.40 -0.82 22.31
CA LYS A 164 -1.51 -2.20 22.83
C LYS A 164 -0.77 -3.20 21.95
N LEU A 165 -1.03 -3.18 20.65
CA LEU A 165 -0.43 -4.14 19.70
C LEU A 165 1.06 -3.85 19.48
N HIS A 166 1.48 -2.60 19.54
CA HIS A 166 2.89 -2.23 19.46
C HIS A 166 3.71 -2.85 20.61
N ILE A 167 3.17 -2.82 21.83
CA ILE A 167 3.82 -3.44 22.99
C ILE A 167 3.75 -4.97 22.92
N ALA A 168 2.58 -5.53 22.60
CA ALA A 168 2.36 -6.97 22.64
C ALA A 168 3.09 -7.74 21.53
N LEU A 169 3.34 -7.10 20.39
CA LEU A 169 3.94 -7.71 19.19
C LEU A 169 5.30 -7.10 18.84
N ASP A 170 5.95 -6.43 19.81
CA ASP A 170 7.26 -5.82 19.58
C ASP A 170 8.27 -6.83 19.02
N GLY A 171 8.99 -6.40 17.99
CA GLY A 171 9.95 -7.24 17.26
C GLY A 171 9.34 -8.26 16.28
N ILE A 172 8.03 -8.52 16.33
CA ILE A 172 7.33 -9.46 15.44
C ILE A 172 6.52 -8.71 14.39
N MET A 173 5.67 -7.77 14.83
CA MET A 173 4.83 -6.96 13.94
C MET A 173 4.84 -5.49 14.38
N LYS A 174 4.74 -4.61 13.38
CA LYS A 174 4.61 -3.16 13.59
C LYS A 174 3.21 -2.72 13.14
N PRO A 175 2.38 -2.15 14.01
CA PRO A 175 1.12 -1.55 13.61
C PRO A 175 1.36 -0.24 12.84
N VAL A 176 0.65 -0.06 11.73
CA VAL A 176 0.64 1.17 10.93
C VAL A 176 -0.79 1.49 10.52
N THR A 177 -1.12 2.79 10.42
CA THR A 177 -2.41 3.22 9.88
C THR A 177 -2.34 3.34 8.37
N SER A 178 -3.38 2.87 7.69
CA SER A 178 -3.52 2.98 6.23
C SER A 178 -4.76 3.78 5.80
N GLY A 179 -5.29 4.58 6.73
CA GLY A 179 -6.48 5.41 6.52
C GLY A 179 -7.81 4.64 6.69
N PHE A 180 -8.92 5.37 6.68
CA PHE A 180 -10.29 4.80 6.69
C PHE A 180 -10.58 3.79 7.81
N GLY A 181 -9.99 3.97 8.99
CA GLY A 181 -10.17 3.06 10.12
C GLY A 181 -9.31 1.79 10.07
N PHE A 182 -8.40 1.65 9.09
CA PHE A 182 -7.55 0.47 8.98
C PHE A 182 -6.27 0.58 9.81
N ILE A 183 -5.94 -0.52 10.49
CA ILE A 183 -4.63 -0.79 11.09
C ILE A 183 -4.08 -2.04 10.41
N ASP A 184 -2.90 -1.90 9.80
CA ASP A 184 -2.15 -3.02 9.27
C ASP A 184 -1.01 -3.39 10.24
N LEU A 185 -0.89 -4.65 10.57
CA LEU A 185 0.28 -5.21 11.24
C LEU A 185 1.24 -5.69 10.16
N ILE A 186 2.37 -5.03 10.03
CA ILE A 186 3.41 -5.33 9.03
C ILE A 186 4.65 -5.93 9.70
N ILE A 187 5.37 -6.75 8.99
CA ILE A 187 6.68 -7.25 9.44
C ILE A 187 7.63 -6.06 9.55
N PRO A 188 8.37 -5.88 10.67
CA PRO A 188 9.31 -4.80 10.82
C PRO A 188 10.31 -4.69 9.65
N GLY A 189 10.46 -3.49 9.09
CA GLY A 189 11.30 -3.26 7.90
C GLY A 189 10.64 -3.58 6.56
N LEU A 190 9.47 -4.23 6.54
CA LEU A 190 8.68 -4.37 5.31
C LEU A 190 7.62 -3.27 5.27
N HIS A 191 7.89 -2.23 4.50
CA HIS A 191 7.02 -1.10 4.24
C HIS A 191 7.15 -0.69 2.77
N LYS A 192 6.29 0.20 2.28
CA LYS A 192 6.26 0.61 0.87
C LYS A 192 7.65 0.99 0.33
N ALA A 193 8.41 1.80 1.07
CA ALA A 193 9.76 2.21 0.65
C ALA A 193 10.75 1.04 0.53
N ASN A 194 10.63 -0.01 1.36
CA ASN A 194 11.46 -1.20 1.24
C ASN A 194 11.15 -1.96 -0.07
N GLY A 195 9.88 -2.14 -0.39
CA GLY A 195 9.47 -2.75 -1.66
C GLY A 195 9.97 -1.96 -2.87
N ILE A 196 9.83 -0.63 -2.84
CA ILE A 196 10.33 0.27 -3.89
C ILE A 196 11.87 0.14 -4.01
N SER A 197 12.59 0.10 -2.91
CA SER A 197 14.06 -0.03 -2.90
C SER A 197 14.54 -1.33 -3.57
N ARG A 198 13.75 -2.42 -3.49
CA ARG A 198 14.04 -3.67 -4.20
C ARG A 198 13.95 -3.50 -5.71
N LEU A 199 12.92 -2.78 -6.19
CA LEU A 199 12.76 -2.45 -7.61
C LEU A 199 13.88 -1.52 -8.08
N LEU A 200 14.19 -0.46 -7.33
CA LEU A 200 15.27 0.47 -7.66
C LEU A 200 16.61 -0.23 -7.78
N LYS A 201 16.95 -1.12 -6.83
CA LYS A 201 18.18 -1.91 -6.87
C LYS A 201 18.27 -2.78 -8.14
N ARG A 202 17.14 -3.37 -8.55
CA ARG A 202 17.07 -4.19 -9.73
C ARG A 202 17.24 -3.40 -11.03
N TRP A 203 16.79 -2.15 -11.05
CA TRP A 203 16.89 -1.24 -12.19
C TRP A 203 18.17 -0.40 -12.21
N ASP A 204 19.06 -0.60 -11.24
CA ASP A 204 20.28 0.23 -11.05
C ASP A 204 19.93 1.73 -10.89
N LEU A 205 18.84 2.01 -10.17
CA LEU A 205 18.32 3.35 -9.87
C LEU A 205 18.45 3.66 -8.38
N SER A 206 18.34 4.96 -8.06
CA SER A 206 18.41 5.46 -6.70
C SER A 206 17.18 6.29 -6.33
N PRO A 207 16.96 6.61 -5.04
CA PRO A 207 15.91 7.52 -4.62
C PRO A 207 15.91 8.89 -5.31
N GLN A 208 17.06 9.30 -5.89
CA GLN A 208 17.19 10.54 -6.66
C GLN A 208 16.41 10.51 -7.99
N ASN A 209 16.00 9.35 -8.44
CA ASN A 209 15.23 9.15 -9.66
C ASN A 209 13.72 9.01 -9.43
N VAL A 210 13.27 9.11 -8.17
CA VAL A 210 11.91 8.77 -7.74
C VAL A 210 11.05 10.01 -7.51
N VAL A 211 9.83 9.96 -8.05
CA VAL A 211 8.69 10.76 -7.62
C VAL A 211 7.78 9.84 -6.81
N ALA A 212 7.40 10.23 -5.59
CA ALA A 212 6.47 9.50 -4.74
C ALA A 212 5.26 10.37 -4.38
N ILE A 213 4.06 9.79 -4.44
CA ILE A 213 2.79 10.47 -4.19
C ILE A 213 1.99 9.66 -3.19
N GLY A 214 1.52 10.28 -2.09
CA GLY A 214 0.79 9.59 -1.04
C GLY A 214 0.01 10.53 -0.11
N ASP A 215 -0.80 9.97 0.78
CA ASP A 215 -1.69 10.73 1.67
C ASP A 215 -1.72 10.25 3.12
N SER A 216 -1.30 9.03 3.39
CA SER A 216 -1.53 8.40 4.71
C SER A 216 -0.25 7.92 5.41
N GLY A 217 -0.39 7.39 6.64
CA GLY A 217 0.73 7.04 7.51
C GLY A 217 1.68 6.00 6.94
N ASN A 218 1.16 5.03 6.14
CA ASN A 218 1.97 4.00 5.50
C ASN A 218 2.78 4.50 4.28
N ASP A 219 2.58 5.77 3.88
CA ASP A 219 3.34 6.45 2.82
C ASP A 219 4.58 7.17 3.34
N ALA A 220 4.65 7.38 4.66
CA ALA A 220 5.65 8.26 5.27
C ALA A 220 7.08 7.88 4.85
N GLU A 221 7.43 6.61 4.85
CA GLU A 221 8.77 6.14 4.51
C GLU A 221 9.07 6.34 3.01
N MET A 222 8.11 6.12 2.10
CA MET A 222 8.35 6.34 0.68
C MET A 222 8.44 7.83 0.32
N LEU A 223 7.65 8.68 1.01
CA LEU A 223 7.74 10.14 0.84
C LEU A 223 9.07 10.70 1.35
N LYS A 224 9.58 10.19 2.50
CA LYS A 224 10.91 10.56 3.02
C LYS A 224 12.04 10.12 2.09
N MET A 225 11.90 8.95 1.47
CA MET A 225 12.94 8.38 0.62
C MET A 225 13.08 9.12 -0.70
N ALA A 226 11.97 9.49 -1.35
CA ALA A 226 11.96 10.01 -2.71
C ALA A 226 12.55 11.43 -2.81
N ARG A 227 13.29 11.71 -3.89
CA ARG A 227 13.75 13.05 -4.20
C ARG A 227 12.59 14.04 -4.39
N TYR A 228 11.58 13.63 -5.11
CA TYR A 228 10.37 14.41 -5.33
C TYR A 228 9.22 13.69 -4.63
N SER A 229 8.78 14.21 -3.49
CA SER A 229 7.67 13.62 -2.73
C SER A 229 6.52 14.60 -2.63
N PHE A 230 5.33 14.13 -2.95
CA PHE A 230 4.09 14.91 -2.99
C PHE A 230 3.08 14.36 -1.99
N ALA A 231 2.63 15.20 -1.07
CA ALA A 231 1.46 14.93 -0.28
C ALA A 231 0.21 15.38 -1.02
N MET A 232 -0.82 14.53 -1.01
CA MET A 232 -2.14 14.87 -1.54
C MET A 232 -2.79 16.00 -0.74
N GLY A 233 -3.66 16.78 -1.37
CA GLY A 233 -4.42 17.85 -0.70
C GLY A 233 -5.27 17.38 0.48
N ASN A 234 -5.80 16.17 0.38
CA ASN A 234 -6.56 15.47 1.43
C ASN A 234 -5.69 14.76 2.49
N ALA A 235 -4.36 14.76 2.35
CA ALA A 235 -3.47 14.12 3.31
C ALA A 235 -3.54 14.77 4.70
N ALA A 236 -3.30 13.97 5.74
CA ALA A 236 -3.17 14.48 7.10
C ALA A 236 -1.95 15.41 7.24
N GLU A 237 -2.02 16.36 8.19
CA GLU A 237 -1.03 17.41 8.34
C GLU A 237 0.39 16.87 8.58
N ASN A 238 0.53 15.82 9.37
CA ASN A 238 1.83 15.17 9.60
C ASN A 238 2.44 14.57 8.32
N ILE A 239 1.62 14.14 7.36
CA ILE A 239 2.08 13.65 6.05
C ILE A 239 2.50 14.80 5.15
N LYS A 240 1.73 15.90 5.15
CA LYS A 240 2.09 17.13 4.43
C LYS A 240 3.44 17.70 4.89
N GLN A 241 3.76 17.58 6.19
CA GLN A 241 5.06 18.00 6.74
C GLN A 241 6.23 17.09 6.32
N ILE A 242 5.96 15.84 5.98
CA ILE A 242 6.98 14.88 5.52
C ILE A 242 7.33 15.10 4.06
N ALA A 243 6.33 15.34 3.22
CA ALA A 243 6.52 15.53 1.78
C ALA A 243 7.19 16.88 1.48
N ARG A 244 7.96 16.93 0.39
CA ARG A 244 8.64 18.16 -0.06
C ARG A 244 7.71 19.11 -0.79
N TYR A 245 6.66 18.58 -1.40
CA TYR A 245 5.70 19.29 -2.24
C TYR A 245 4.27 18.82 -1.90
N ALA A 246 3.31 19.61 -2.33
CA ALA A 246 1.90 19.27 -2.28
C ALA A 246 1.30 19.23 -3.68
N THR A 247 0.21 18.49 -3.83
CA THR A 247 -0.62 18.48 -5.03
C THR A 247 -2.09 18.63 -4.65
N ASP A 248 -2.98 18.62 -5.64
CA ASP A 248 -4.43 18.63 -5.41
C ASP A 248 -4.87 17.36 -4.66
N ASP A 249 -6.11 17.34 -4.19
CA ASP A 249 -6.68 16.14 -3.56
C ASP A 249 -7.01 15.04 -4.60
N ASN A 250 -7.40 13.90 -4.11
CA ASN A 250 -7.72 12.73 -4.93
C ASN A 250 -8.96 12.92 -5.83
N ASN A 251 -9.93 13.77 -5.42
CA ASN A 251 -11.12 14.08 -6.22
C ASN A 251 -10.81 15.08 -7.35
N HIS A 252 -9.70 15.82 -7.24
CA HIS A 252 -9.21 16.75 -8.24
C HIS A 252 -7.98 16.21 -9.02
N GLU A 253 -7.86 14.87 -9.09
CA GLU A 253 -6.85 14.19 -9.87
C GLU A 253 -5.39 14.55 -9.51
N GLY A 254 -5.11 14.85 -8.23
CA GLY A 254 -3.80 15.33 -7.79
C GLY A 254 -2.64 14.43 -8.21
N ALA A 255 -2.79 13.11 -8.18
CA ALA A 255 -1.75 12.18 -8.65
C ALA A 255 -1.51 12.31 -10.16
N LEU A 256 -2.57 12.42 -10.98
CA LEU A 256 -2.44 12.63 -12.43
C LEU A 256 -1.86 14.01 -12.78
N ASN A 257 -2.11 15.01 -11.92
CA ASN A 257 -1.51 16.35 -12.07
C ASN A 257 0.00 16.29 -11.86
N VAL A 258 0.50 15.52 -10.88
CA VAL A 258 1.94 15.30 -10.68
C VAL A 258 2.54 14.55 -11.87
N ILE A 259 1.88 13.50 -12.38
CA ILE A 259 2.35 12.79 -13.58
C ILE A 259 2.45 13.75 -14.77
N GLN A 260 1.45 14.61 -14.96
CA GLN A 260 1.48 15.61 -16.04
C GLN A 260 2.64 16.58 -15.87
N ALA A 261 2.89 17.07 -14.66
CA ALA A 261 4.01 17.98 -14.39
C ALA A 261 5.38 17.34 -14.70
N VAL A 262 5.55 16.04 -14.45
CA VAL A 262 6.75 15.28 -14.87
C VAL A 262 6.86 15.26 -16.39
N LEU A 263 5.77 14.99 -17.09
CA LEU A 263 5.75 14.90 -18.55
C LEU A 263 6.03 16.27 -19.20
N ASP A 264 5.47 17.32 -18.64
CA ASP A 264 5.65 18.69 -19.16
C ASP A 264 6.97 19.34 -18.70
N ASN A 265 7.73 18.63 -17.83
CA ASN A 265 8.95 19.13 -17.21
C ASN A 265 8.75 20.52 -16.57
N THR A 266 7.64 20.69 -15.85
CA THR A 266 7.33 21.91 -15.10
C THR A 266 7.88 21.84 -13.67
N SER A 267 7.75 22.92 -12.89
CA SER A 267 8.19 22.92 -11.48
C SER A 267 7.53 21.76 -10.70
N PRO A 268 8.32 21.03 -9.87
CA PRO A 268 9.72 21.22 -9.50
C PRO A 268 10.72 20.44 -10.38
N PHE A 269 10.34 19.90 -11.50
CA PHE A 269 11.15 18.95 -12.30
C PHE A 269 12.11 19.65 -13.28
N ASN A 270 11.93 20.95 -13.53
CA ASN A 270 12.71 21.77 -14.45
C ASN A 270 13.88 22.52 -13.78
N SER A 271 14.18 22.21 -12.51
CA SER A 271 15.25 22.85 -11.71
C SER A 271 16.54 22.03 -11.68
#